data_0f7b309954ebe5e250b3d6a5bf3dfa1b
#
_entry.id   0f7b309954ebe5e250b3d6a5bf3dfa1b
#
_cell.length_a   1.000
_cell.length_b   1.000
_cell.length_c   1.000
_cell.angle_alpha   90.00
_cell.angle_beta   90.00
_cell.angle_gamma   90.00
#
_symmetry.space_group_name_H-M   'P 1'
#
loop_
_entity.id
_entity.type
_entity.pdbx_description
1 polymer ?
#
loop_
_entity_poly.entity_id
_entity_poly.type
_entity_poly.pdbx_seq_one_letter_code
_entity_poly.pdbx_strand_id
1 'polypeptide(L)'
;MRPSDVYPEGAEFGFELLVCRWAEAAWPPDGGSDGDAVIVARQLGTKRRRWDTVVVECDPAGLAARARFGDRELDSDLLHVVRHAPAEWAWYRDALPHPGYPWRYVRAAVHRAAGRGVVEKRRRNNRIEIRRVAPYPDWVRRIVAVENKPDLDASAARALSDQLARDVDTALADEVWVATAATGGRVEPALLEDVPVEVGILAFAFDADAPGDAWADATVEWHPSDVTPADAESDEERTTTRLELAERAYGAGWRSYHDTMRPDCRHFELRRYGRALVPHCAAKGGPQTAAECAGSCPDFEPEPPVWRTGGWPVEGGPGKGIQSLLRDRREWVRRREYPETGDADAGEN
;
A
#
# COMPACT_ATOMS: atom_id res chain seq x y z
N MET A 1 -13.24 6.12 25.05
CA MET A 1 -12.16 7.09 24.75
C MET A 1 -12.43 7.59 23.34
N ARG A 2 -12.54 8.91 23.12
CA ARG A 2 -12.80 9.41 21.76
C ARG A 2 -11.57 9.24 20.92
N PRO A 3 -11.66 9.07 19.58
CA PRO A 3 -10.48 9.05 18.70
C PRO A 3 -9.56 10.26 18.92
N SER A 4 -10.11 11.41 19.26
CA SER A 4 -9.39 12.62 19.68
C SER A 4 -8.53 12.46 20.93
N ASP A 5 -8.79 11.44 21.78
CA ASP A 5 -8.01 11.19 22.99
C ASP A 5 -6.77 10.33 22.68
N VAL A 6 -6.81 9.56 21.58
CA VAL A 6 -5.68 8.75 21.08
C VAL A 6 -4.85 9.55 20.09
N TYR A 7 -5.49 10.46 19.37
CA TYR A 7 -4.88 11.35 18.38
C TYR A 7 -5.43 12.77 18.56
N PRO A 8 -4.60 13.77 18.87
CA PRO A 8 -5.04 15.16 18.95
C PRO A 8 -5.55 15.68 17.59
N GLU A 9 -6.28 16.79 17.61
CA GLU A 9 -6.87 17.43 16.43
C GLU A 9 -5.88 17.52 15.25
N GLY A 10 -6.26 17.01 14.10
CA GLY A 10 -5.39 16.73 12.94
C GLY A 10 -5.27 15.23 12.66
N ALA A 11 -6.09 14.43 13.27
CA ALA A 11 -6.02 13.00 13.47
C ALA A 11 -6.36 12.11 12.25
N GLU A 12 -6.75 12.67 11.11
CA GLU A 12 -7.13 11.88 9.92
C GLU A 12 -5.98 10.95 9.50
N PHE A 13 -4.76 11.47 9.49
CA PHE A 13 -3.56 10.67 9.19
C PHE A 13 -3.31 9.56 10.22
N GLY A 14 -3.47 9.86 11.51
CA GLY A 14 -3.32 8.87 12.55
C GLY A 14 -4.37 7.77 12.46
N PHE A 15 -5.61 8.15 12.21
CA PHE A 15 -6.72 7.23 11.98
C PHE A 15 -6.45 6.34 10.76
N GLU A 16 -6.04 6.92 9.62
CA GLU A 16 -5.64 6.18 8.42
C GLU A 16 -4.58 5.12 8.72
N LEU A 17 -3.55 5.46 9.50
CA LEU A 17 -2.52 4.49 9.87
C LEU A 17 -3.04 3.36 10.77
N LEU A 18 -4.01 3.64 11.64
CA LEU A 18 -4.66 2.61 12.45
C LEU A 18 -5.53 1.70 11.61
N VAL A 19 -6.30 2.24 10.67
CA VAL A 19 -7.09 1.45 9.72
C VAL A 19 -6.17 0.56 8.88
N CYS A 20 -5.08 1.10 8.34
CA CYS A 20 -4.09 0.30 7.61
C CYS A 20 -3.51 -0.83 8.44
N ARG A 21 -3.16 -0.54 9.70
CA ARG A 21 -2.62 -1.55 10.61
C ARG A 21 -3.64 -2.62 10.95
N TRP A 22 -4.89 -2.23 11.19
CA TRP A 22 -5.97 -3.17 11.45
C TRP A 22 -6.22 -4.06 10.22
N ALA A 23 -6.32 -3.47 9.03
CA ALA A 23 -6.51 -4.23 7.80
C ALA A 23 -5.40 -5.26 7.56
N GLU A 24 -4.14 -4.92 7.87
CA GLU A 24 -3.02 -5.87 7.76
C GLU A 24 -3.14 -7.05 8.72
N ALA A 25 -3.77 -6.86 9.87
CA ALA A 25 -3.85 -7.87 10.93
C ALA A 25 -5.16 -8.67 10.94
N ALA A 26 -6.27 -8.08 10.50
CA ALA A 26 -7.61 -8.60 10.75
C ALA A 26 -8.57 -8.52 9.54
N TRP A 27 -8.09 -8.13 8.35
CA TRP A 27 -8.92 -8.17 7.14
C TRP A 27 -9.20 -9.63 6.71
N PRO A 28 -10.38 -9.97 6.23
CA PRO A 28 -11.60 -9.13 6.09
C PRO A 28 -12.36 -8.98 7.42
N PRO A 29 -13.24 -7.95 7.53
CA PRO A 29 -13.94 -7.64 8.78
C PRO A 29 -14.82 -8.77 9.33
N ASP A 30 -15.32 -9.63 8.46
CA ASP A 30 -16.18 -10.76 8.82
C ASP A 30 -15.41 -12.04 9.19
N GLY A 31 -14.10 -11.98 9.25
CA GLY A 31 -13.25 -13.13 9.62
C GLY A 31 -13.26 -14.27 8.61
N GLY A 32 -13.59 -14.02 7.36
CA GLY A 32 -14.09 -15.03 6.43
C GLY A 32 -13.20 -15.50 5.30
N SER A 33 -11.86 -15.36 5.33
CA SER A 33 -11.05 -16.10 4.35
C SER A 33 -9.91 -16.85 5.01
N ASP A 34 -10.17 -18.13 5.32
CA ASP A 34 -9.12 -19.07 5.67
C ASP A 34 -8.11 -19.16 4.51
N GLY A 35 -7.00 -18.46 4.64
CA GLY A 35 -5.84 -18.65 3.79
C GLY A 35 -5.50 -17.56 2.79
N ASP A 36 -6.23 -16.46 2.70
CA ASP A 36 -5.84 -15.34 1.83
C ASP A 36 -4.74 -14.48 2.48
N ALA A 37 -3.77 -14.05 1.66
CA ALA A 37 -2.79 -13.06 2.06
C ALA A 37 -3.33 -11.67 1.71
N VAL A 38 -3.04 -10.67 2.56
CA VAL A 38 -3.40 -9.29 2.28
C VAL A 38 -2.18 -8.39 2.17
N ILE A 39 -2.24 -7.46 1.23
CA ILE A 39 -1.29 -6.36 1.11
C ILE A 39 -2.06 -5.07 1.35
N VAL A 40 -1.61 -4.30 2.32
CA VAL A 40 -2.22 -3.01 2.64
C VAL A 40 -1.29 -1.89 2.17
N ALA A 41 -1.85 -0.95 1.42
CA ALA A 41 -1.16 0.25 0.99
C ALA A 41 -1.98 1.50 1.37
N ARG A 42 -1.35 2.66 1.36
CA ARG A 42 -2.00 3.93 1.64
C ARG A 42 -1.74 4.94 0.55
N GLN A 43 -2.67 5.89 0.41
CA GLN A 43 -2.55 7.02 -0.53
C GLN A 43 -2.23 6.54 -1.95
N LEU A 44 -2.93 5.50 -2.38
CA LEU A 44 -2.72 4.83 -3.64
C LEU A 44 -3.94 5.00 -4.55
N GLY A 45 -3.71 5.12 -5.84
CA GLY A 45 -4.79 5.29 -6.81
C GLY A 45 -4.27 5.65 -8.20
N THR A 46 -5.10 6.30 -9.01
CA THR A 46 -4.76 6.77 -10.35
C THR A 46 -4.34 8.26 -10.32
N LYS A 47 -4.02 8.84 -11.46
CA LYS A 47 -3.77 10.29 -11.57
C LYS A 47 -5.00 11.14 -11.22
N ARG A 48 -6.21 10.58 -11.32
CA ARG A 48 -7.49 11.28 -11.13
C ARG A 48 -8.12 11.02 -9.77
N ARG A 49 -7.75 9.93 -9.14
CA ARG A 49 -8.33 9.48 -7.87
C ARG A 49 -7.26 8.78 -7.03
N ARG A 50 -7.22 9.10 -5.75
CA ARG A 50 -6.36 8.48 -4.77
C ARG A 50 -7.20 8.09 -3.56
N TRP A 51 -7.11 6.83 -3.16
CA TRP A 51 -7.74 6.30 -1.96
C TRP A 51 -6.81 6.38 -0.77
N ASP A 52 -7.36 6.56 0.41
CA ASP A 52 -6.57 6.66 1.63
C ASP A 52 -5.95 5.33 2.01
N THR A 53 -6.75 4.26 2.02
CA THR A 53 -6.29 2.90 2.26
C THR A 53 -6.73 2.00 1.11
N VAL A 54 -5.83 1.12 0.70
CA VAL A 54 -6.09 0.09 -0.31
C VAL A 54 -5.69 -1.25 0.28
N VAL A 55 -6.62 -2.21 0.23
CA VAL A 55 -6.35 -3.60 0.59
C VAL A 55 -6.38 -4.44 -0.69
N VAL A 56 -5.33 -5.21 -0.91
CA VAL A 56 -5.25 -6.18 -2.01
C VAL A 56 -5.30 -7.57 -1.40
N GLU A 57 -6.38 -8.27 -1.64
CA GLU A 57 -6.52 -9.68 -1.29
C GLU A 57 -5.80 -10.53 -2.34
N CYS A 58 -4.96 -11.43 -1.88
CA CYS A 58 -4.02 -12.13 -2.73
C CYS A 58 -4.19 -13.65 -2.61
N ASP A 59 -4.07 -14.34 -3.74
CA ASP A 59 -3.81 -15.77 -3.72
C ASP A 59 -2.40 -16.03 -3.14
N PRO A 60 -2.26 -16.78 -2.04
CA PRO A 60 -0.95 -16.99 -1.40
C PRO A 60 0.08 -17.65 -2.32
N ALA A 61 -0.34 -18.62 -3.14
CA ALA A 61 0.55 -19.28 -4.08
C ALA A 61 0.97 -18.34 -5.22
N GLY A 62 0.01 -17.56 -5.74
CA GLY A 62 0.25 -16.51 -6.72
C GLY A 62 1.19 -15.44 -6.19
N LEU A 63 0.98 -14.98 -4.94
CA LEU A 63 1.84 -13.99 -4.29
C LEU A 63 3.27 -14.53 -4.08
N ALA A 64 3.42 -15.77 -3.65
CA ALA A 64 4.72 -16.43 -3.54
C ALA A 64 5.42 -16.53 -4.91
N ALA A 65 4.65 -16.83 -5.98
CA ALA A 65 5.18 -16.83 -7.34
C ALA A 65 5.55 -15.41 -7.81
N ARG A 66 4.77 -14.36 -7.42
CA ARG A 66 5.08 -12.97 -7.71
C ARG A 66 6.41 -12.53 -7.08
N ALA A 67 6.73 -13.03 -5.88
CA ALA A 67 7.98 -12.72 -5.19
C ALA A 67 9.23 -13.08 -5.99
N ARG A 68 9.17 -14.02 -6.95
CA ARG A 68 10.27 -14.36 -7.88
C ARG A 68 10.69 -13.19 -8.77
N PHE A 69 9.82 -12.20 -8.96
CA PHE A 69 10.10 -10.98 -9.73
C PHE A 69 10.68 -9.85 -8.86
N GLY A 70 11.03 -10.16 -7.62
CA GLY A 70 11.66 -9.25 -6.67
C GLY A 70 10.65 -8.54 -5.75
N ASP A 71 11.17 -7.80 -4.78
CA ASP A 71 10.46 -7.09 -3.73
C ASP A 71 9.93 -5.71 -4.14
N ARG A 72 10.31 -5.24 -5.33
CA ARG A 72 9.90 -3.95 -5.86
C ARG A 72 8.74 -4.10 -6.82
N GLU A 73 7.91 -3.05 -6.91
CA GLU A 73 6.88 -2.94 -7.93
C GLU A 73 7.43 -3.15 -9.35
N LEU A 74 6.61 -3.69 -10.20
CA LEU A 74 6.81 -3.64 -11.65
C LEU A 74 6.01 -2.45 -12.17
N ASP A 75 6.71 -1.38 -12.59
CA ASP A 75 6.04 -0.27 -13.25
C ASP A 75 5.34 -0.74 -14.54
N SER A 76 4.43 0.08 -15.09
CA SER A 76 3.62 -0.25 -16.27
C SER A 76 4.45 -0.82 -17.42
N ASP A 77 5.63 -0.24 -17.68
CA ASP A 77 6.52 -0.69 -18.75
C ASP A 77 7.12 -2.08 -18.45
N LEU A 78 7.56 -2.30 -17.20
CA LEU A 78 8.11 -3.59 -16.77
C LEU A 78 7.03 -4.66 -16.77
N LEU A 79 5.84 -4.31 -16.27
CA LEU A 79 4.69 -5.20 -16.22
C LEU A 79 4.28 -5.63 -17.63
N HIS A 80 4.25 -4.70 -18.59
CA HIS A 80 4.02 -5.01 -20.00
C HIS A 80 5.04 -6.03 -20.53
N VAL A 81 6.32 -5.81 -20.26
CA VAL A 81 7.37 -6.74 -20.72
C VAL A 81 7.25 -8.10 -20.05
N VAL A 82 7.06 -8.16 -18.74
CA VAL A 82 7.05 -9.43 -17.98
C VAL A 82 5.84 -10.29 -18.30
N ARG A 83 4.65 -9.67 -18.42
CA ARG A 83 3.41 -10.38 -18.76
C ARG A 83 3.43 -11.02 -20.14
N HIS A 84 4.08 -10.36 -21.09
CA HIS A 84 4.06 -10.79 -22.51
C HIS A 84 5.38 -11.43 -22.97
N ALA A 85 6.39 -11.54 -22.09
CA ALA A 85 7.64 -12.19 -22.45
C ALA A 85 7.41 -13.66 -22.88
N PRO A 86 7.94 -14.09 -24.04
CA PRO A 86 7.70 -15.42 -24.57
C PRO A 86 8.43 -16.50 -23.75
N ALA A 87 7.93 -17.74 -23.82
CA ALA A 87 8.59 -18.88 -23.20
C ALA A 87 9.92 -19.22 -23.87
N GLU A 88 9.95 -19.07 -25.19
CA GLU A 88 11.13 -19.31 -26.03
C GLU A 88 11.76 -18.00 -26.47
N TRP A 89 13.04 -18.06 -26.86
CA TRP A 89 13.75 -16.90 -27.35
C TRP A 89 13.10 -16.30 -28.59
N ALA A 90 12.66 -15.07 -28.51
CA ALA A 90 12.09 -14.33 -29.63
C ALA A 90 12.53 -12.87 -29.63
N TRP A 91 12.54 -12.25 -30.79
CA TRP A 91 12.78 -10.82 -30.90
C TRP A 91 11.71 -10.04 -30.18
N TYR A 92 12.06 -9.14 -29.27
CA TYR A 92 11.12 -8.46 -28.40
C TYR A 92 9.99 -7.72 -29.17
N ARG A 93 10.25 -7.23 -30.39
CA ARG A 93 9.21 -6.55 -31.19
C ARG A 93 8.18 -7.49 -31.81
N ASP A 94 8.56 -8.74 -32.02
CA ASP A 94 7.62 -9.75 -32.54
C ASP A 94 6.84 -10.41 -31.40
N ALA A 95 7.47 -10.50 -30.22
CA ALA A 95 6.94 -11.21 -29.07
C ALA A 95 6.00 -10.36 -28.21
N LEU A 96 6.29 -9.05 -28.09
CA LEU A 96 5.49 -8.16 -27.24
C LEU A 96 4.39 -7.48 -28.05
N PRO A 97 3.18 -7.31 -27.50
CA PRO A 97 2.13 -6.51 -28.11
C PRO A 97 2.62 -5.09 -28.43
N HIS A 98 2.01 -4.44 -29.40
CA HIS A 98 2.35 -3.05 -29.71
C HIS A 98 1.87 -2.13 -28.57
N PRO A 99 2.74 -1.37 -27.91
CA PRO A 99 2.43 -0.66 -26.69
C PRO A 99 1.65 0.66 -26.88
N GLY A 100 1.27 1.01 -28.13
CA GLY A 100 0.65 2.30 -28.44
C GLY A 100 1.62 3.51 -28.42
N TYR A 101 2.91 3.30 -28.07
CA TYR A 101 3.95 4.33 -28.00
C TYR A 101 5.27 3.82 -28.62
N PRO A 102 6.29 4.70 -28.84
CA PRO A 102 7.50 4.32 -29.57
C PRO A 102 8.28 3.17 -28.92
N TRP A 103 8.69 2.18 -29.72
CA TRP A 103 9.47 1.02 -29.31
C TRP A 103 10.77 1.29 -28.55
N ARG A 104 11.30 2.53 -28.62
CA ARG A 104 12.48 2.92 -27.83
C ARG A 104 12.25 2.79 -26.32
N TYR A 105 11.01 3.06 -25.85
CA TYR A 105 10.64 2.94 -24.43
C TYR A 105 10.53 1.48 -24.03
N VAL A 106 9.89 0.64 -24.87
CA VAL A 106 9.84 -0.81 -24.66
C VAL A 106 11.25 -1.40 -24.63
N ARG A 107 12.14 -0.95 -25.52
CA ARG A 107 13.54 -1.38 -25.48
C ARG A 107 14.23 -1.01 -24.16
N ALA A 108 13.98 0.18 -23.64
CA ALA A 108 14.50 0.60 -22.34
C ALA A 108 13.92 -0.28 -21.22
N ALA A 109 12.62 -0.57 -21.25
CA ALA A 109 11.97 -1.48 -20.32
C ALA A 109 12.56 -2.90 -20.36
N VAL A 110 12.80 -3.45 -21.55
CA VAL A 110 13.48 -4.76 -21.74
C VAL A 110 14.88 -4.76 -21.10
N HIS A 111 15.63 -3.66 -21.24
CA HIS A 111 16.95 -3.56 -20.59
C HIS A 111 16.82 -3.48 -19.06
N ARG A 112 15.86 -2.72 -18.53
CA ARG A 112 15.58 -2.66 -17.09
C ARG A 112 15.12 -4.02 -16.54
N ALA A 113 14.19 -4.68 -17.24
CA ALA A 113 13.70 -6.01 -16.87
C ALA A 113 14.83 -7.05 -16.80
N ALA A 114 15.71 -7.05 -17.81
CA ALA A 114 16.87 -7.94 -17.80
C ALA A 114 17.88 -7.57 -16.70
N GLY A 115 18.09 -6.28 -16.43
CA GLY A 115 18.94 -5.80 -15.34
C GLY A 115 18.41 -6.19 -13.95
N ARG A 116 17.08 -6.32 -13.79
CA ARG A 116 16.43 -6.82 -12.58
C ARG A 116 16.33 -8.36 -12.50
N GLY A 117 16.74 -9.07 -13.56
CA GLY A 117 16.65 -10.53 -13.62
C GLY A 117 15.23 -11.07 -13.81
N VAL A 118 14.25 -10.21 -14.16
CA VAL A 118 12.85 -10.63 -14.35
C VAL A 118 12.53 -11.10 -15.78
N VAL A 119 13.46 -10.86 -16.71
CA VAL A 119 13.44 -11.35 -18.09
C VAL A 119 14.86 -11.69 -18.50
N GLU A 120 15.05 -12.77 -19.23
CA GLU A 120 16.33 -13.08 -19.88
C GLU A 120 16.46 -12.30 -21.20
N LYS A 121 17.67 -11.85 -21.51
CA LYS A 121 17.98 -11.08 -22.72
C LYS A 121 19.26 -11.57 -23.36
N ARG A 122 19.24 -11.71 -24.69
CA ARG A 122 20.47 -11.95 -25.49
C ARG A 122 20.44 -11.11 -26.77
N ARG A 123 21.61 -10.97 -27.39
CA ARG A 123 21.74 -10.36 -28.72
C ARG A 123 22.05 -11.42 -29.75
N ARG A 124 21.25 -11.49 -30.82
CA ARG A 124 21.48 -12.40 -31.94
C ARG A 124 21.19 -11.66 -33.24
N ASN A 125 22.12 -11.75 -34.21
CA ASN A 125 21.97 -11.11 -35.53
C ASN A 125 21.51 -9.64 -35.44
N ASN A 126 22.11 -8.85 -34.58
CA ASN A 126 21.77 -7.46 -34.30
C ASN A 126 20.37 -7.21 -33.73
N ARG A 127 19.65 -8.27 -33.32
CA ARG A 127 18.34 -8.19 -32.66
C ARG A 127 18.46 -8.48 -31.17
N ILE A 128 17.61 -7.85 -30.36
CA ILE A 128 17.48 -8.17 -28.95
C ILE A 128 16.38 -9.22 -28.81
N GLU A 129 16.77 -10.41 -28.44
CA GLU A 129 15.84 -11.50 -28.12
C GLU A 129 15.63 -11.54 -26.60
N ILE A 130 14.41 -11.85 -26.21
CA ILE A 130 13.98 -12.01 -24.82
C ILE A 130 13.33 -13.37 -24.60
N ARG A 131 13.39 -13.81 -23.34
CA ARG A 131 12.67 -14.98 -22.84
C ARG A 131 12.23 -14.73 -21.39
N ARG A 132 11.05 -15.17 -21.01
CA ARG A 132 10.58 -15.07 -19.62
C ARG A 132 11.39 -15.98 -18.70
N VAL A 133 11.63 -15.55 -17.47
CA VAL A 133 12.21 -16.40 -16.42
C VAL A 133 11.15 -17.29 -15.79
N ALA A 134 9.92 -16.80 -15.71
CA ALA A 134 8.74 -17.52 -15.28
C ALA A 134 7.48 -16.87 -15.89
N PRO A 135 6.34 -17.57 -15.98
CA PRO A 135 5.05 -16.93 -16.25
C PRO A 135 4.74 -15.90 -15.15
N TYR A 136 4.23 -14.74 -15.55
CA TYR A 136 3.72 -13.80 -14.55
C TYR A 136 2.46 -14.41 -13.88
N PRO A 137 2.41 -14.49 -12.54
CA PRO A 137 1.33 -15.17 -11.84
C PRO A 137 0.06 -14.32 -11.78
N ASP A 138 -1.05 -15.00 -11.68
CA ASP A 138 -2.31 -14.41 -11.20
C ASP A 138 -2.31 -14.46 -9.67
N TRP A 139 -2.10 -13.32 -9.03
CA TRP A 139 -1.92 -13.23 -7.58
C TRP A 139 -2.91 -12.29 -6.89
N VAL A 140 -3.59 -11.44 -7.68
CA VAL A 140 -4.57 -10.49 -7.17
C VAL A 140 -5.95 -11.11 -7.25
N ARG A 141 -6.61 -11.28 -6.11
CA ARG A 141 -8.01 -11.73 -6.06
C ARG A 141 -8.96 -10.55 -6.08
N ARG A 142 -8.80 -9.64 -5.13
CA ARG A 142 -9.66 -8.48 -4.96
C ARG A 142 -8.84 -7.25 -4.64
N ILE A 143 -9.34 -6.09 -5.03
CA ILE A 143 -8.85 -4.78 -4.63
C ILE A 143 -9.97 -4.08 -3.89
N VAL A 144 -9.70 -3.63 -2.68
CA VAL A 144 -10.65 -2.93 -1.84
C VAL A 144 -10.15 -1.51 -1.60
N ALA A 145 -11.00 -0.54 -1.84
CA ALA A 145 -10.72 0.87 -1.60
C ALA A 145 -11.41 1.32 -0.31
N VAL A 146 -10.67 1.96 0.59
CA VAL A 146 -11.22 2.48 1.84
C VAL A 146 -10.90 3.97 1.94
N GLU A 147 -11.93 4.76 2.10
CA GLU A 147 -11.86 6.19 2.43
C GLU A 147 -11.93 6.36 3.95
N ASN A 148 -10.99 7.10 4.52
CA ASN A 148 -10.89 7.26 5.96
C ASN A 148 -11.50 8.58 6.41
N LYS A 149 -12.60 8.51 7.15
CA LYS A 149 -13.31 9.68 7.68
C LYS A 149 -13.66 9.48 9.15
N PRO A 150 -12.71 9.81 10.07
CA PRO A 150 -12.91 9.52 11.49
C PRO A 150 -14.15 10.22 12.10
N ASP A 151 -14.57 11.33 11.53
CA ASP A 151 -15.70 12.14 11.97
C ASP A 151 -16.82 12.16 10.91
N LEU A 152 -17.28 10.98 10.49
CA LEU A 152 -18.35 10.86 9.50
C LEU A 152 -19.67 11.39 10.07
N ASP A 153 -20.05 12.59 9.68
CA ASP A 153 -21.36 13.19 9.90
C ASP A 153 -22.10 13.41 8.57
N ALA A 154 -23.32 13.91 8.60
CA ALA A 154 -24.12 14.14 7.40
C ALA A 154 -23.48 15.13 6.42
N SER A 155 -22.69 16.08 6.90
CA SER A 155 -21.95 17.01 6.03
C SER A 155 -20.77 16.31 5.34
N ALA A 156 -20.04 15.49 6.08
CA ALA A 156 -18.93 14.68 5.56
C ALA A 156 -19.43 13.63 4.56
N ALA A 157 -20.52 12.93 4.85
CA ALA A 157 -21.16 11.97 3.95
C ALA A 157 -21.54 12.62 2.61
N ARG A 158 -22.19 13.79 2.67
CA ARG A 158 -22.57 14.57 1.48
C ARG A 158 -21.33 15.03 0.68
N ALA A 159 -20.28 15.45 1.36
CA ALA A 159 -19.05 15.88 0.71
C ALA A 159 -18.31 14.71 0.00
N LEU A 160 -18.45 13.50 0.52
CA LEU A 160 -17.87 12.27 -0.06
C LEU A 160 -18.73 11.65 -1.16
N SER A 161 -20.03 11.93 -1.23
CA SER A 161 -20.99 11.26 -2.11
C SER A 161 -20.53 11.17 -3.57
N ASP A 162 -20.20 12.30 -4.18
CA ASP A 162 -19.72 12.34 -5.58
C ASP A 162 -18.41 11.57 -5.80
N GLN A 163 -17.59 11.50 -4.79
CA GLN A 163 -16.32 10.79 -4.83
C GLN A 163 -16.54 9.28 -4.77
N LEU A 164 -17.36 8.84 -3.84
CA LEU A 164 -17.73 7.43 -3.67
C LEU A 164 -18.50 6.89 -4.87
N ALA A 165 -19.44 7.68 -5.40
CA ALA A 165 -20.17 7.31 -6.64
C ALA A 165 -19.21 7.10 -7.81
N ARG A 166 -18.21 7.95 -7.98
CA ARG A 166 -17.18 7.74 -9.02
C ARG A 166 -16.32 6.51 -8.78
N ASP A 167 -16.02 6.18 -7.52
CA ASP A 167 -15.26 4.97 -7.19
C ASP A 167 -16.06 3.71 -7.55
N VAL A 168 -17.36 3.70 -7.28
CA VAL A 168 -18.30 2.66 -7.72
C VAL A 168 -18.38 2.58 -9.24
N ASP A 169 -18.58 3.71 -9.93
CA ASP A 169 -18.74 3.75 -11.39
C ASP A 169 -17.48 3.29 -12.15
N THR A 170 -16.29 3.59 -11.63
CA THR A 170 -15.04 3.21 -12.29
C THR A 170 -14.69 1.74 -12.11
N ALA A 171 -15.23 1.10 -11.07
CA ALA A 171 -15.01 -0.30 -10.73
C ALA A 171 -13.52 -0.72 -10.76
N LEU A 172 -12.62 0.18 -10.34
CA LEU A 172 -11.19 -0.11 -10.19
C LEU A 172 -10.89 -0.90 -8.91
N ALA A 173 -11.75 -0.78 -7.92
CA ALA A 173 -11.83 -1.66 -6.75
C ALA A 173 -13.04 -2.59 -6.91
N ASP A 174 -13.01 -3.73 -6.24
CA ASP A 174 -14.13 -4.67 -6.18
C ASP A 174 -15.12 -4.27 -5.10
N GLU A 175 -14.63 -3.64 -4.04
CA GLU A 175 -15.41 -3.06 -2.96
C GLU A 175 -14.92 -1.67 -2.62
N VAL A 176 -15.84 -0.83 -2.22
CA VAL A 176 -15.59 0.52 -1.70
C VAL A 176 -16.12 0.62 -0.29
N TRP A 177 -15.31 1.13 0.63
CA TRP A 177 -15.66 1.28 2.03
C TRP A 177 -15.38 2.69 2.54
N VAL A 178 -16.15 3.11 3.53
CA VAL A 178 -15.83 4.26 4.38
C VAL A 178 -15.50 3.74 5.77
N ALA A 179 -14.32 4.09 6.27
CA ALA A 179 -13.90 3.83 7.63
C ALA A 179 -14.14 5.06 8.49
N THR A 180 -14.87 4.90 9.60
CA THR A 180 -15.16 5.98 10.54
C THR A 180 -14.89 5.57 11.98
N ALA A 181 -14.80 6.53 12.90
CA ALA A 181 -14.67 6.23 14.31
C ALA A 181 -16.05 5.91 14.92
N ALA A 182 -16.08 4.88 15.75
CA ALA A 182 -17.27 4.54 16.51
C ALA A 182 -17.55 5.62 17.56
N THR A 183 -18.69 6.28 17.47
CA THR A 183 -19.10 7.36 18.38
C THR A 183 -20.01 6.89 19.52
N GLY A 184 -20.05 5.58 19.79
CA GLY A 184 -20.85 4.97 20.88
C GLY A 184 -22.32 4.72 20.52
N GLY A 185 -22.67 4.83 19.24
CA GLY A 185 -23.99 4.50 18.69
C GLY A 185 -23.88 3.94 17.29
N ARG A 186 -24.96 3.40 16.76
CA ARG A 186 -25.05 3.06 15.34
C ARG A 186 -24.84 4.30 14.50
N VAL A 187 -24.21 4.15 13.32
CA VAL A 187 -24.21 5.19 12.30
C VAL A 187 -25.65 5.62 12.04
N GLU A 188 -25.91 6.92 12.16
CA GLU A 188 -27.28 7.42 12.01
C GLU A 188 -27.78 7.12 10.59
N PRO A 189 -29.03 6.62 10.43
CA PRO A 189 -29.58 6.31 9.10
C PRO A 189 -29.56 7.51 8.13
N ALA A 190 -29.62 8.74 8.65
CA ALA A 190 -29.51 9.95 7.85
C ALA A 190 -28.15 10.10 7.12
N LEU A 191 -27.09 9.47 7.61
CA LEU A 191 -25.80 9.45 6.95
C LEU A 191 -25.81 8.54 5.72
N LEU A 192 -26.66 7.52 5.72
CA LEU A 192 -26.78 6.55 4.64
C LEU A 192 -27.52 7.11 3.41
N GLU A 193 -28.25 8.21 3.54
CA GLU A 193 -28.97 8.82 2.41
C GLU A 193 -28.02 9.46 1.39
N ASP A 194 -26.87 9.93 1.83
CA ASP A 194 -25.86 10.60 0.97
C ASP A 194 -24.73 9.65 0.51
N VAL A 195 -24.61 8.44 1.09
CA VAL A 195 -23.60 7.44 0.72
C VAL A 195 -24.23 6.45 -0.29
N PRO A 196 -23.56 6.13 -1.42
CA PRO A 196 -24.05 5.11 -2.34
C PRO A 196 -24.29 3.76 -1.64
N VAL A 197 -25.37 3.07 -1.97
CA VAL A 197 -25.77 1.80 -1.31
C VAL A 197 -24.76 0.67 -1.50
N GLU A 198 -23.91 0.78 -2.51
CA GLU A 198 -22.84 -0.15 -2.82
C GLU A 198 -21.65 -0.01 -1.85
N VAL A 199 -21.55 1.12 -1.14
CA VAL A 199 -20.40 1.43 -0.29
C VAL A 199 -20.61 0.87 1.10
N GLY A 200 -19.64 0.08 1.59
CA GLY A 200 -19.62 -0.44 2.95
C GLY A 200 -19.23 0.62 3.97
N ILE A 201 -19.64 0.43 5.22
CA ILE A 201 -19.28 1.29 6.35
C ILE A 201 -18.68 0.45 7.47
N LEU A 202 -17.44 0.79 7.85
CA LEU A 202 -16.71 0.23 8.98
C LEU A 202 -16.57 1.26 10.09
N ALA A 203 -17.08 0.94 11.27
CA ALA A 203 -16.92 1.77 12.47
C ALA A 203 -15.81 1.20 13.36
N PHE A 204 -14.84 2.01 13.73
CA PHE A 204 -13.68 1.64 14.52
C PHE A 204 -13.73 2.20 15.94
N ALA A 205 -13.49 1.32 16.91
CA ALA A 205 -13.11 1.71 18.26
C ALA A 205 -11.64 1.32 18.49
N PHE A 206 -10.80 2.30 18.82
CA PHE A 206 -9.39 2.05 19.10
C PHE A 206 -9.11 2.21 20.60
N ASP A 207 -8.45 1.23 21.19
CA ASP A 207 -7.94 1.26 22.55
C ASP A 207 -6.42 1.10 22.55
N ALA A 208 -5.71 2.20 22.77
CA ALA A 208 -4.25 2.21 22.78
C ALA A 208 -3.64 1.38 23.93
N ASP A 209 -4.40 1.19 25.00
CA ASP A 209 -3.96 0.51 26.22
C ASP A 209 -4.33 -0.98 26.23
N ALA A 210 -5.15 -1.43 25.26
CA ALA A 210 -5.55 -2.81 25.19
C ALA A 210 -4.37 -3.74 24.89
N PRO A 211 -4.25 -4.86 25.58
CA PRO A 211 -3.17 -5.82 25.39
C PRO A 211 -3.30 -6.58 24.07
N GLY A 212 -2.19 -6.90 23.43
CA GLY A 212 -2.13 -7.76 22.26
C GLY A 212 -2.80 -7.18 21.02
N ASP A 213 -3.72 -7.91 20.43
CA ASP A 213 -4.41 -7.55 19.19
C ASP A 213 -5.80 -6.91 19.45
N ALA A 214 -6.22 -6.79 20.72
CA ALA A 214 -7.49 -6.17 21.12
C ALA A 214 -7.50 -4.62 21.05
N TRP A 215 -6.47 -4.01 20.50
CA TRP A 215 -6.33 -2.54 20.39
C TRP A 215 -7.28 -1.88 19.40
N ALA A 216 -7.91 -2.67 18.52
CA ALA A 216 -8.86 -2.18 17.54
C ALA A 216 -10.05 -3.15 17.46
N ASP A 217 -11.24 -2.58 17.54
CA ASP A 217 -12.51 -3.26 17.27
C ASP A 217 -13.14 -2.60 16.05
N ALA A 218 -13.47 -3.41 15.03
CA ALA A 218 -14.08 -2.95 13.80
C ALA A 218 -15.47 -3.59 13.67
N THR A 219 -16.48 -2.77 13.58
CA THR A 219 -17.86 -3.19 13.39
C THR A 219 -18.31 -2.85 11.98
N VAL A 220 -18.85 -3.84 11.25
CA VAL A 220 -19.51 -3.60 9.97
C VAL A 220 -20.89 -3.03 10.24
N GLU A 221 -21.08 -1.76 9.96
CA GLU A 221 -22.38 -1.08 10.05
C GLU A 221 -23.22 -1.29 8.79
N TRP A 222 -22.56 -1.37 7.65
CA TRP A 222 -23.18 -1.64 6.36
C TRP A 222 -22.20 -2.44 5.48
N HIS A 223 -22.71 -3.51 4.86
CA HIS A 223 -21.91 -4.32 3.94
C HIS A 223 -21.87 -3.70 2.54
N PRO A 224 -20.72 -3.69 1.86
CA PRO A 224 -20.64 -3.23 0.50
C PRO A 224 -21.27 -4.23 -0.46
N SER A 225 -21.57 -3.78 -1.65
CA SER A 225 -21.82 -4.65 -2.81
C SER A 225 -20.56 -4.76 -3.65
N ASP A 226 -20.35 -5.90 -4.30
CA ASP A 226 -19.31 -6.03 -5.31
C ASP A 226 -19.64 -5.08 -6.49
N VAL A 227 -18.73 -4.13 -6.72
CA VAL A 227 -18.92 -3.10 -7.78
C VAL A 227 -18.27 -3.47 -9.10
N THR A 228 -17.51 -4.59 -9.14
CA THR A 228 -16.88 -5.04 -10.38
C THR A 228 -17.91 -5.75 -11.26
N PRO A 229 -18.27 -5.19 -12.44
CA PRO A 229 -19.23 -5.83 -13.34
C PRO A 229 -18.76 -7.23 -13.77
N ALA A 230 -19.71 -8.14 -14.02
CA ALA A 230 -19.39 -9.51 -14.43
C ALA A 230 -18.63 -9.58 -15.78
N ASP A 231 -18.76 -8.57 -16.63
CA ASP A 231 -18.07 -8.42 -17.92
C ASP A 231 -16.75 -7.61 -17.81
N ALA A 232 -16.38 -7.23 -16.58
CA ALA A 232 -15.19 -6.43 -16.28
C ALA A 232 -13.89 -7.07 -16.77
N GLU A 233 -13.82 -8.39 -16.81
CA GLU A 233 -12.65 -9.14 -17.28
C GLU A 233 -12.37 -8.90 -18.78
N SER A 234 -13.36 -8.48 -19.55
CA SER A 234 -13.20 -8.15 -20.97
C SER A 234 -12.56 -6.78 -21.22
N ASP A 235 -12.48 -5.92 -20.19
CA ASP A 235 -11.84 -4.62 -20.27
C ASP A 235 -10.35 -4.71 -19.91
N GLU A 236 -9.53 -4.85 -20.96
CA GLU A 236 -8.06 -4.97 -20.80
C GLU A 236 -7.42 -3.72 -20.17
N GLU A 237 -7.93 -2.53 -20.44
CA GLU A 237 -7.40 -1.29 -19.88
C GLU A 237 -7.65 -1.24 -18.37
N ARG A 238 -8.86 -1.58 -17.93
CA ARG A 238 -9.20 -1.64 -16.50
C ARG A 238 -8.40 -2.73 -15.80
N THR A 239 -8.34 -3.93 -16.36
CA THR A 239 -7.55 -5.04 -15.80
C THR A 239 -6.08 -4.66 -15.64
N THR A 240 -5.51 -3.98 -16.64
CA THR A 240 -4.12 -3.50 -16.56
C THR A 240 -3.96 -2.44 -15.47
N THR A 241 -4.90 -1.48 -15.38
CA THR A 241 -4.86 -0.43 -14.33
C THR A 241 -4.97 -1.03 -12.94
N ARG A 242 -5.86 -2.00 -12.73
CA ARG A 242 -6.01 -2.72 -11.45
C ARG A 242 -4.72 -3.44 -11.06
N LEU A 243 -4.10 -4.12 -12.02
CA LEU A 243 -2.84 -4.81 -11.78
C LEU A 243 -1.69 -3.84 -11.47
N GLU A 244 -1.63 -2.68 -12.12
CA GLU A 244 -0.68 -1.62 -11.80
C GLU A 244 -0.88 -1.06 -10.38
N LEU A 245 -2.14 -0.93 -9.94
CA LEU A 245 -2.46 -0.55 -8.56
C LEU A 245 -1.96 -1.58 -7.57
N ALA A 246 -2.22 -2.86 -7.82
CA ALA A 246 -1.76 -3.95 -6.97
C ALA A 246 -0.23 -4.04 -6.91
N GLU A 247 0.48 -3.88 -8.05
CA GLU A 247 1.94 -3.84 -8.10
C GLU A 247 2.53 -2.70 -7.26
N ARG A 248 1.92 -1.51 -7.32
CA ARG A 248 2.35 -0.39 -6.48
C ARG A 248 2.06 -0.64 -5.00
N ALA A 249 0.93 -1.28 -4.67
CA ALA A 249 0.65 -1.72 -3.31
C ALA A 249 1.71 -2.71 -2.82
N TYR A 250 2.08 -3.69 -3.66
CA TYR A 250 3.15 -4.65 -3.37
C TYR A 250 4.50 -3.98 -3.10
N GLY A 251 4.88 -3.01 -3.93
CA GLY A 251 6.18 -2.34 -3.83
C GLY A 251 6.29 -1.34 -2.68
N ALA A 252 5.22 -0.61 -2.37
CA ALA A 252 5.24 0.49 -1.41
C ALA A 252 4.74 0.07 -0.02
N GLY A 253 3.59 -0.60 0.06
CA GLY A 253 2.91 -0.86 1.32
C GLY A 253 2.43 0.42 2.03
N TRP A 254 1.78 0.28 3.18
CA TRP A 254 1.27 1.43 3.93
C TRP A 254 2.33 2.14 4.77
N ARG A 255 3.48 1.50 5.03
CA ARG A 255 4.58 2.06 5.83
C ARG A 255 5.54 2.95 5.04
N SER A 256 5.33 3.12 3.73
CA SER A 256 6.22 3.92 2.87
C SER A 256 6.21 5.43 3.15
N TYR A 257 5.25 5.91 3.96
CA TYR A 257 5.13 7.34 4.31
C TYR A 257 6.41 7.95 4.89
N HIS A 258 7.25 7.17 5.54
CA HIS A 258 8.50 7.67 6.15
C HIS A 258 9.62 7.94 5.12
N ASP A 259 9.52 7.42 3.90
CA ASP A 259 10.60 7.54 2.90
C ASP A 259 10.75 8.97 2.35
N THR A 260 9.71 9.79 2.47
CA THR A 260 9.65 11.16 1.91
C THR A 260 9.59 12.26 2.97
N MET A 261 9.63 11.92 4.24
CA MET A 261 9.60 12.88 5.34
C MET A 261 10.96 13.53 5.59
N ARG A 262 10.96 14.61 6.36
CA ARG A 262 12.13 15.40 6.75
C ARG A 262 12.61 15.02 8.17
N PRO A 263 13.26 13.86 8.35
CA PRO A 263 13.79 13.46 9.67
C PRO A 263 15.00 14.30 10.11
N ASP A 264 15.50 15.18 9.23
CA ASP A 264 16.53 16.20 9.49
C ASP A 264 15.97 17.46 10.17
N CYS A 265 14.68 17.49 10.46
CA CYS A 265 14.04 18.55 11.22
C CYS A 265 14.11 18.24 12.72
N ARG A 266 14.50 19.22 13.56
CA ARG A 266 14.56 19.06 15.02
C ARG A 266 13.22 18.77 15.68
N HIS A 267 12.13 19.08 15.02
CA HIS A 267 10.76 18.82 15.48
C HIS A 267 10.24 17.44 15.06
N PHE A 268 11.01 16.71 14.26
CA PHE A 268 10.63 15.36 13.83
C PHE A 268 10.89 14.34 14.94
N GLU A 269 9.87 13.59 15.30
CA GLU A 269 9.93 12.49 16.26
C GLU A 269 9.29 11.23 15.68
N LEU A 270 9.71 10.07 16.12
CA LEU A 270 8.99 8.82 15.94
C LEU A 270 8.33 8.45 17.26
N ARG A 271 7.01 8.58 17.32
CA ARG A 271 6.23 8.18 18.49
C ARG A 271 5.64 6.81 18.31
N ARG A 272 5.57 6.07 19.40
CA ARG A 272 4.98 4.75 19.43
C ARG A 272 3.50 4.86 19.74
N TYR A 273 2.66 4.30 18.86
CA TYR A 273 1.24 4.09 19.06
C TYR A 273 0.97 2.58 18.97
N GLY A 274 0.79 1.92 20.09
CA GLY A 274 0.76 0.47 20.14
C GLY A 274 2.03 -0.16 19.54
N ARG A 275 1.90 -0.97 18.51
CA ARG A 275 3.03 -1.59 17.78
C ARG A 275 3.59 -0.72 16.65
N ALA A 276 2.90 0.33 16.25
CA ALA A 276 3.33 1.19 15.17
C ALA A 276 4.26 2.31 15.64
N LEU A 277 5.23 2.69 14.80
CA LEU A 277 5.99 3.92 14.94
C LEU A 277 5.42 4.92 13.93
N VAL A 278 4.95 6.05 14.41
CA VAL A 278 4.29 7.08 13.62
C VAL A 278 5.13 8.35 13.64
N PRO A 279 5.41 8.97 12.47
CA PRO A 279 6.02 10.28 12.42
C PRO A 279 5.17 11.31 13.14
N HIS A 280 5.80 12.10 13.99
CA HIS A 280 5.19 13.13 14.81
C HIS A 280 5.98 14.42 14.69
N CYS A 281 5.30 15.55 14.63
CA CYS A 281 5.91 16.85 14.65
C CYS A 281 5.70 17.52 16.02
N ALA A 282 6.76 17.79 16.75
CA ALA A 282 6.68 18.46 18.05
C ALA A 282 6.18 19.90 17.93
N ALA A 283 6.50 20.62 16.83
CA ALA A 283 6.04 21.99 16.62
C ALA A 283 4.53 22.06 16.37
N LYS A 284 3.96 21.10 15.65
CA LYS A 284 2.53 21.02 15.33
C LYS A 284 1.73 20.19 16.33
N GLY A 285 2.41 19.49 17.24
CA GLY A 285 1.80 18.70 18.30
C GLY A 285 1.05 17.45 17.83
N GLY A 286 1.32 16.94 16.63
CA GLY A 286 0.58 15.82 16.06
C GLY A 286 1.34 14.97 15.03
N PRO A 287 0.75 13.83 14.62
CA PRO A 287 1.25 13.04 13.51
C PRO A 287 1.29 13.86 12.22
N GLN A 288 2.24 13.56 11.34
CA GLN A 288 2.43 14.31 10.09
C GLN A 288 2.50 13.39 8.88
N THR A 289 1.88 13.83 7.79
CA THR A 289 2.03 13.19 6.48
C THR A 289 3.34 13.63 5.80
N ALA A 290 3.75 12.89 4.78
CA ALA A 290 4.88 13.28 3.95
C ALA A 290 4.69 14.66 3.29
N ALA A 291 3.45 15.02 2.91
CA ALA A 291 3.13 16.32 2.32
C ALA A 291 3.30 17.45 3.34
N GLU A 292 2.88 17.26 4.57
CA GLU A 292 3.00 18.24 5.65
C GLU A 292 4.43 18.38 6.16
N CYS A 293 5.23 17.31 6.05
CA CYS A 293 6.64 17.27 6.45
C CYS A 293 7.60 17.48 5.27
N ALA A 294 7.14 18.10 4.19
CA ALA A 294 7.92 18.36 2.98
C ALA A 294 8.85 19.57 3.15
N GLY A 295 9.68 19.82 2.13
CA GLY A 295 10.67 20.88 2.12
C GLY A 295 10.12 22.30 2.22
N SER A 296 8.81 22.51 2.04
CA SER A 296 8.11 23.79 2.15
C SER A 296 7.43 24.01 3.52
N CYS A 297 7.66 23.12 4.49
CA CYS A 297 7.07 23.25 5.82
C CYS A 297 7.54 24.57 6.50
N PRO A 298 6.62 25.45 6.94
CA PRO A 298 6.99 26.71 7.57
C PRO A 298 7.66 26.51 8.95
N ASP A 299 7.38 25.40 9.62
CA ASP A 299 7.95 25.05 10.93
C ASP A 299 9.25 24.24 10.79
N PHE A 300 9.79 24.13 9.58
CA PHE A 300 11.03 23.40 9.37
C PHE A 300 12.19 24.11 10.07
N GLU A 301 12.81 23.43 11.00
CA GLU A 301 14.02 23.87 11.69
C GLU A 301 15.09 22.78 11.55
N PRO A 302 16.20 23.07 10.83
CA PRO A 302 17.22 22.06 10.62
C PRO A 302 17.86 21.64 11.96
N GLU A 303 18.08 20.37 12.12
CA GLU A 303 18.77 19.83 13.27
C GLU A 303 20.23 20.31 13.29
N PRO A 304 20.72 20.87 14.41
CA PRO A 304 22.11 21.31 14.50
C PRO A 304 23.08 20.13 14.28
N PRO A 305 24.23 20.35 13.64
CA PRO A 305 25.22 19.30 13.38
C PRO A 305 25.66 18.53 14.64
N VAL A 306 25.70 19.18 15.78
CA VAL A 306 26.07 18.57 17.07
C VAL A 306 25.04 17.50 17.51
N TRP A 307 23.79 17.64 17.16
CA TRP A 307 22.74 16.65 17.45
C TRP A 307 22.86 15.45 16.52
N ARG A 308 23.37 15.65 15.30
CA ARG A 308 23.63 14.56 14.37
C ARG A 308 24.67 13.58 14.88
N THR A 309 25.57 14.04 15.74
CA THR A 309 26.68 13.23 16.26
C THR A 309 26.52 12.85 17.73
N GLY A 310 25.86 13.67 18.54
CA GLY A 310 25.84 13.53 19.99
C GLY A 310 24.63 12.85 20.61
N GLY A 311 23.46 12.94 20.00
CA GLY A 311 22.20 12.44 20.57
C GLY A 311 21.46 11.44 19.70
N TRP A 312 21.95 11.20 18.51
CA TRP A 312 21.29 10.33 17.56
C TRP A 312 21.87 8.91 17.64
N PRO A 313 21.03 7.88 17.78
CA PRO A 313 21.51 6.52 18.01
C PRO A 313 22.13 5.85 16.77
N VAL A 314 22.23 6.56 15.64
CA VAL A 314 22.70 6.00 14.38
C VAL A 314 23.67 6.94 13.68
N GLU A 315 24.80 6.42 13.22
CA GLU A 315 25.77 7.17 12.43
C GLU A 315 25.20 7.65 11.08
N GLY A 316 25.56 8.85 10.66
CA GLY A 316 25.23 9.37 9.33
C GLY A 316 24.17 10.48 9.28
N GLY A 317 23.73 10.96 10.43
CA GLY A 317 22.78 12.06 10.56
C GLY A 317 21.31 11.62 10.57
N PRO A 318 20.40 12.52 11.00
CA PRO A 318 19.04 12.15 11.37
C PRO A 318 18.23 11.49 10.23
N GLY A 319 18.30 12.01 9.01
CA GLY A 319 17.54 11.47 7.90
C GLY A 319 17.97 10.08 7.47
N LYS A 320 19.25 9.91 7.26
CA LYS A 320 19.83 8.62 6.80
C LYS A 320 19.76 7.57 7.88
N GLY A 321 20.02 7.96 9.14
CA GLY A 321 20.01 7.05 10.27
C GLY A 321 18.63 6.48 10.57
N ILE A 322 17.57 7.31 10.54
CA ILE A 322 16.20 6.82 10.74
C ILE A 322 15.77 5.86 9.63
N GLN A 323 16.07 6.18 8.38
CA GLN A 323 15.75 5.31 7.25
C GLN A 323 16.46 3.96 7.37
N SER A 324 17.74 3.97 7.76
CA SER A 324 18.49 2.74 8.04
C SER A 324 17.86 1.95 9.18
N LEU A 325 17.59 2.59 10.32
CA LEU A 325 16.96 1.95 11.48
C LEU A 325 15.61 1.32 11.14
N LEU A 326 14.78 2.02 10.37
CA LEU A 326 13.46 1.52 9.93
C LEU A 326 13.61 0.37 8.94
N ARG A 327 14.60 0.42 8.06
CA ARG A 327 14.92 -0.67 7.13
C ARG A 327 15.40 -1.92 7.88
N ASP A 328 16.36 -1.76 8.79
CA ASP A 328 16.92 -2.84 9.61
C ASP A 328 15.81 -3.49 10.46
N ARG A 329 14.88 -2.68 10.98
CA ARG A 329 13.74 -3.18 11.72
C ARG A 329 12.77 -3.96 10.84
N ARG A 330 12.50 -3.53 9.59
CA ARG A 330 11.71 -4.28 8.62
C ARG A 330 12.35 -5.62 8.30
N GLU A 331 13.67 -5.63 8.05
CA GLU A 331 14.41 -6.86 7.80
C GLU A 331 14.38 -7.80 8.99
N TRP A 332 14.50 -7.25 10.22
CA TRP A 332 14.41 -8.05 11.44
C TRP A 332 13.03 -8.67 11.63
N VAL A 333 11.94 -7.91 11.37
CA VAL A 333 10.56 -8.42 11.40
C VAL A 333 10.38 -9.51 10.36
N ARG A 334 10.80 -9.27 9.11
CA ARG A 334 10.73 -10.28 8.04
C ARG A 334 11.45 -11.57 8.42
N ARG A 335 12.67 -11.50 8.97
CA ARG A 335 13.41 -12.70 9.41
C ARG A 335 12.73 -13.47 10.54
N ARG A 336 11.97 -12.79 11.39
CA ARG A 336 11.21 -13.46 12.46
C ARG A 336 9.90 -14.09 11.97
N GLU A 337 9.24 -13.44 11.05
CA GLU A 337 7.97 -13.93 10.48
C GLU A 337 8.21 -14.99 9.39
N TYR A 338 9.35 -14.90 8.71
CA TYR A 338 9.78 -15.88 7.69
C TYR A 338 11.21 -16.32 8.00
N PRO A 339 11.42 -17.23 8.98
CA PRO A 339 12.73 -17.82 9.19
C PRO A 339 13.13 -18.54 7.90
N GLU A 340 14.28 -18.17 7.32
CA GLU A 340 14.88 -18.94 6.23
C GLU A 340 14.89 -20.39 6.68
N THR A 341 14.20 -21.26 5.97
CA THR A 341 14.31 -22.71 6.16
C THR A 341 15.75 -23.04 5.80
N GLY A 342 16.59 -23.08 6.84
CA GLY A 342 17.98 -23.40 6.71
C GLY A 342 18.14 -24.73 5.99
N ASP A 343 19.06 -24.82 5.06
CA ASP A 343 19.60 -26.00 4.45
C ASP A 343 19.90 -27.07 5.53
N ALA A 344 18.92 -27.88 5.84
CA ALA A 344 19.11 -29.11 6.56
C ALA A 344 19.28 -30.22 5.52
N ASP A 345 20.39 -30.15 4.77
CA ASP A 345 20.87 -31.34 4.08
C ASP A 345 22.32 -31.12 3.56
N ALA A 346 23.27 -31.23 4.47
CA ALA A 346 24.68 -31.53 4.07
C ALA A 346 25.39 -32.14 5.29
N GLY A 347 25.22 -33.43 5.49
CA GLY A 347 26.04 -34.12 6.47
C GLY A 347 25.66 -35.54 6.78
N GLU A 348 25.58 -36.41 5.80
CA GLU A 348 25.84 -37.84 6.00
C GLU A 348 26.52 -38.38 4.74
N ASN A 349 27.83 -38.44 4.82
CA ASN A 349 28.62 -39.56 4.34
C ASN A 349 30.00 -39.52 4.97
#